data_340a6cc30539b1d8cd407fc65fb7da4a
#
_entry.id   340a6cc30539b1d8cd407fc65fb7da4a
#
_cell.length_a   1.000
_cell.length_b   1.000
_cell.length_c   1.000
_cell.angle_alpha   90.00
_cell.angle_beta   90.00
_cell.angle_gamma   90.00
#
_symmetry.space_group_name_H-M   'P 1'
#
loop_
_entity.id
_entity.type
_entity.pdbx_description
1 polymer ?
#
loop_
_entity_poly.entity_id
_entity_poly.type
_entity_poly.pdbx_seq_one_letter_code
_entity_poly.pdbx_strand_id
1 'polypeptide(L)'
;NKTPPINDYKKFRTWLIGLMSSLEDEVGKLKNTLNRRKGDVSMADRQRYSLFKNLMMSLKMTLETWDKCEYLIEKDKDGYMLTPLKVDTLSKYIFEHGDKILLMSATIIDPHNFAKTLGITNYEYIESKSVFDPKKAPIYVSNKVRLNYKTLKPSLPWVTEQIKQICATHKNEKGIIHTHTMEITDFIKEKVGNDPRFIFREPGQDNEYIVKLHAESPNNTILVSPSLSFGVDLKDDLARFQIIVKAAYLPLGNERIKKLFKLDPTWYLDKMLTNLIQACGRGVRSKDDYCTTYILDGCVYDAILSNKSKLPTYFIDRFV
;
A
#
# COMPACT_ATOMS: atom_id res chain seq x y z
N ASN A 1 -34.65 -0.49 14.28
CA ASN A 1 -33.42 -0.99 14.94
C ASN A 1 -33.37 -2.53 14.95
N LYS A 2 -33.35 -3.16 13.77
CA LYS A 2 -33.10 -4.61 13.67
C LYS A 2 -31.62 -4.81 13.35
N THR A 3 -30.94 -5.67 14.13
CA THR A 3 -29.56 -6.06 13.86
C THR A 3 -29.46 -6.64 12.45
N PRO A 4 -28.54 -6.18 11.61
CA PRO A 4 -28.41 -6.68 10.25
C PRO A 4 -27.98 -8.15 10.23
N PRO A 5 -28.56 -8.98 9.36
CA PRO A 5 -28.26 -10.42 9.25
C PRO A 5 -26.97 -10.66 8.46
N ILE A 6 -25.81 -10.32 9.04
CA ILE A 6 -24.50 -10.34 8.35
C ILE A 6 -24.06 -11.73 7.86
N ASN A 7 -24.59 -12.80 8.44
CA ASN A 7 -24.25 -14.18 8.07
C ASN A 7 -25.10 -14.72 6.92
N ASP A 8 -26.10 -13.97 6.46
CA ASP A 8 -26.97 -14.34 5.35
C ASP A 8 -26.98 -13.23 4.29
N TYR A 9 -26.23 -13.44 3.24
CA TYR A 9 -26.00 -12.44 2.18
C TYR A 9 -27.32 -11.98 1.50
N LYS A 10 -28.28 -12.88 1.33
CA LYS A 10 -29.58 -12.56 0.73
C LYS A 10 -30.43 -11.72 1.67
N LYS A 11 -30.52 -12.13 2.95
CA LYS A 11 -31.26 -11.37 3.96
C LYS A 11 -30.61 -10.02 4.23
N PHE A 12 -29.28 -9.95 4.16
CA PHE A 12 -28.56 -8.69 4.31
C PHE A 12 -28.92 -7.70 3.18
N ARG A 13 -28.99 -8.17 1.93
CA ARG A 13 -29.45 -7.35 0.81
C ARG A 13 -30.87 -6.80 1.05
N THR A 14 -31.79 -7.63 1.49
CA THR A 14 -33.16 -7.19 1.83
C THR A 14 -33.17 -6.13 2.93
N TRP A 15 -32.32 -6.31 3.94
CA TRP A 15 -32.14 -5.33 5.01
C TRP A 15 -31.58 -4.00 4.48
N LEU A 16 -30.61 -4.01 3.56
CA LEU A 16 -30.08 -2.81 2.91
C LEU A 16 -31.15 -2.07 2.10
N ILE A 17 -32.03 -2.79 1.39
CA ILE A 17 -33.14 -2.18 0.66
C ILE A 17 -34.09 -1.44 1.62
N GLY A 18 -34.42 -2.06 2.76
CA GLY A 18 -35.23 -1.39 3.79
C GLY A 18 -34.54 -0.17 4.41
N LEU A 19 -33.23 -0.23 4.61
CA LEU A 19 -32.43 0.90 5.08
C LEU A 19 -32.42 2.04 4.04
N MET A 20 -32.28 1.71 2.77
CA MET A 20 -32.31 2.68 1.66
C MET A 20 -33.64 3.45 1.64
N SER A 21 -34.79 2.75 1.71
CA SER A 21 -36.10 3.38 1.76
C SER A 21 -36.24 4.34 2.95
N SER A 22 -35.77 3.93 4.13
CA SER A 22 -35.79 4.79 5.32
C SER A 22 -34.92 6.03 5.18
N LEU A 23 -33.79 5.91 4.50
CA LEU A 23 -32.90 7.05 4.23
C LEU A 23 -33.48 8.01 3.19
N GLU A 24 -34.16 7.51 2.17
CA GLU A 24 -34.83 8.32 1.17
C GLU A 24 -35.90 9.22 1.83
N ASP A 25 -36.70 8.67 2.75
CA ASP A 25 -37.69 9.40 3.52
C ASP A 25 -37.04 10.51 4.38
N GLU A 26 -35.95 10.18 5.10
CA GLU A 26 -35.25 11.15 5.96
C GLU A 26 -34.56 12.25 5.15
N VAL A 27 -33.92 11.90 4.04
CA VAL A 27 -33.27 12.88 3.13
C VAL A 27 -34.35 13.81 2.54
N GLY A 28 -35.55 13.27 2.18
CA GLY A 28 -36.68 14.04 1.70
C GLY A 28 -37.18 15.05 2.74
N LYS A 29 -37.36 14.61 4.00
CA LYS A 29 -37.76 15.50 5.11
C LYS A 29 -36.77 16.61 5.36
N LEU A 30 -35.47 16.26 5.43
CA LEU A 30 -34.38 17.23 5.64
C LEU A 30 -34.30 18.24 4.48
N LYS A 31 -34.39 17.77 3.22
CA LYS A 31 -34.43 18.67 2.05
C LYS A 31 -35.59 19.68 2.12
N ASN A 32 -36.77 19.21 2.50
CA ASN A 32 -37.94 20.08 2.65
C ASN A 32 -37.74 21.09 3.78
N THR A 33 -37.14 20.71 4.90
CA THR A 33 -36.81 21.59 6.01
C THR A 33 -35.79 22.67 5.60
N LEU A 34 -34.73 22.27 4.87
CA LEU A 34 -33.73 23.19 4.34
C LEU A 34 -34.33 24.21 3.36
N ASN A 35 -35.24 23.77 2.50
CA ASN A 35 -35.91 24.65 1.52
C ASN A 35 -36.87 25.64 2.17
N ARG A 36 -37.59 25.26 3.24
CA ARG A 36 -38.54 26.13 3.96
C ARG A 36 -37.83 27.20 4.80
N ARG A 37 -36.67 26.88 5.37
CA ARG A 37 -35.89 27.79 6.24
C ARG A 37 -34.87 28.62 5.44
N LYS A 38 -35.29 29.31 4.38
CA LYS A 38 -34.43 30.18 3.55
C LYS A 38 -33.68 31.19 4.44
N GLY A 39 -32.37 30.93 4.69
CA GLY A 39 -31.48 31.83 5.40
C GLY A 39 -31.14 31.45 6.86
N ASP A 40 -31.99 30.66 7.53
CA ASP A 40 -31.79 30.27 8.96
C ASP A 40 -31.67 28.74 9.11
N VAL A 41 -30.79 28.17 8.33
CA VAL A 41 -30.51 26.72 8.38
C VAL A 41 -29.28 26.48 9.23
N SER A 42 -29.42 25.69 10.30
CA SER A 42 -28.31 25.34 11.15
C SER A 42 -27.22 24.58 10.40
N MET A 43 -25.97 24.78 10.77
CA MET A 43 -24.85 24.03 10.18
C MET A 43 -25.00 22.52 10.42
N ALA A 44 -25.57 22.12 11.57
CA ALA A 44 -25.87 20.74 11.91
C ALA A 44 -26.87 20.08 10.94
N ASP A 45 -27.94 20.78 10.53
CA ASP A 45 -28.93 20.27 9.58
C ASP A 45 -28.30 20.07 8.18
N ARG A 46 -27.42 20.99 7.76
CA ARG A 46 -26.67 20.86 6.49
C ARG A 46 -25.71 19.68 6.51
N GLN A 47 -24.96 19.49 7.59
CA GLN A 47 -24.05 18.36 7.77
C GLN A 47 -24.81 17.04 7.80
N ARG A 48 -25.93 16.96 8.53
CA ARG A 48 -26.78 15.78 8.59
C ARG A 48 -27.36 15.41 7.23
N TYR A 49 -27.86 16.40 6.49
CA TYR A 49 -28.37 16.20 5.12
C TYR A 49 -27.27 15.67 4.20
N SER A 50 -26.07 16.27 4.23
CA SER A 50 -24.94 15.83 3.42
C SER A 50 -24.51 14.39 3.76
N LEU A 51 -24.42 14.06 5.05
CA LEU A 51 -24.09 12.72 5.52
C LEU A 51 -25.10 11.68 5.01
N PHE A 52 -26.39 11.92 5.20
CA PHE A 52 -27.43 10.98 4.79
C PHE A 52 -27.53 10.86 3.27
N LYS A 53 -27.36 11.96 2.54
CA LYS A 53 -27.31 11.96 1.09
C LYS A 53 -26.13 11.12 0.58
N ASN A 54 -24.93 11.29 1.15
CA ASN A 54 -23.75 10.51 0.77
C ASN A 54 -23.94 9.01 1.09
N LEU A 55 -24.49 8.69 2.26
CA LEU A 55 -24.81 7.29 2.62
C LEU A 55 -25.83 6.69 1.65
N MET A 56 -26.87 7.42 1.31
CA MET A 56 -27.89 7.00 0.34
C MET A 56 -27.27 6.71 -1.03
N MET A 57 -26.39 7.61 -1.52
CA MET A 57 -25.68 7.39 -2.79
C MET A 57 -24.79 6.14 -2.75
N SER A 58 -24.05 5.95 -1.67
CA SER A 58 -23.21 4.75 -1.48
C SER A 58 -24.02 3.46 -1.43
N LEU A 59 -25.15 3.46 -0.71
CA LEU A 59 -26.07 2.31 -0.66
C LEU A 59 -26.71 2.02 -2.02
N LYS A 60 -27.11 3.05 -2.76
CA LYS A 60 -27.66 2.91 -4.11
C LYS A 60 -26.63 2.21 -5.02
N MET A 61 -25.41 2.71 -5.07
CA MET A 61 -24.32 2.11 -5.84
C MET A 61 -24.06 0.66 -5.42
N THR A 62 -24.05 0.38 -4.11
CA THR A 62 -23.88 -0.97 -3.57
C THR A 62 -25.00 -1.92 -4.03
N LEU A 63 -26.25 -1.48 -3.96
CA LEU A 63 -27.41 -2.28 -4.38
C LEU A 63 -27.44 -2.51 -5.90
N GLU A 64 -27.08 -1.53 -6.71
CA GLU A 64 -27.00 -1.64 -8.17
C GLU A 64 -25.91 -2.63 -8.63
N THR A 65 -24.88 -2.79 -7.82
CA THR A 65 -23.73 -3.67 -8.13
C THR A 65 -23.73 -4.98 -7.32
N TRP A 66 -24.74 -5.21 -6.47
CA TRP A 66 -24.80 -6.33 -5.53
C TRP A 66 -24.65 -7.70 -6.20
N ASP A 67 -25.30 -7.90 -7.33
CA ASP A 67 -25.29 -9.18 -8.05
C ASP A 67 -24.05 -9.34 -8.96
N LYS A 68 -23.27 -8.27 -9.15
CA LYS A 68 -22.07 -8.22 -9.99
C LYS A 68 -20.76 -8.14 -9.21
N CYS A 69 -20.84 -7.72 -7.95
CA CYS A 69 -19.69 -7.52 -7.08
C CYS A 69 -19.90 -8.24 -5.75
N GLU A 70 -18.93 -9.06 -5.35
CA GLU A 70 -18.92 -9.65 -4.01
C GLU A 70 -18.47 -8.61 -2.98
N TYR A 71 -19.26 -8.41 -1.93
CA TYR A 71 -18.95 -7.52 -0.82
C TYR A 71 -18.52 -8.31 0.41
N LEU A 72 -17.44 -7.88 1.03
CA LEU A 72 -17.11 -8.29 2.39
C LEU A 72 -17.90 -7.44 3.37
N ILE A 73 -18.59 -8.10 4.29
CA ILE A 73 -19.37 -7.45 5.34
C ILE A 73 -18.63 -7.65 6.64
N GLU A 74 -18.15 -6.57 7.24
CA GLU A 74 -17.41 -6.59 8.50
C GLU A 74 -18.15 -5.77 9.55
N LYS A 75 -18.11 -6.24 10.79
CA LYS A 75 -18.63 -5.49 11.93
C LYS A 75 -17.47 -4.67 12.50
N ASP A 76 -17.66 -3.37 12.61
CA ASP A 76 -16.75 -2.46 13.28
C ASP A 76 -17.35 -1.94 14.59
N LYS A 77 -16.56 -1.20 15.37
CA LYS A 77 -17.00 -0.58 16.65
C LYS A 77 -18.19 0.34 16.46
N ASP A 78 -18.23 1.05 15.34
CA ASP A 78 -19.23 2.08 15.03
C ASP A 78 -20.35 1.58 14.11
N GLY A 79 -20.32 0.30 13.66
CA GLY A 79 -21.35 -0.22 12.78
C GLY A 79 -20.91 -1.38 11.89
N TYR A 80 -21.27 -1.27 10.61
CA TYR A 80 -20.98 -2.28 9.59
C TYR A 80 -20.30 -1.63 8.40
N MET A 81 -19.21 -2.23 7.95
CA MET A 81 -18.47 -1.81 6.78
C MET A 81 -18.70 -2.81 5.65
N LEU A 82 -19.08 -2.29 4.47
CA LEU A 82 -19.19 -3.06 3.24
C LEU A 82 -18.05 -2.68 2.31
N THR A 83 -17.20 -3.65 2.04
CA THR A 83 -16.04 -3.44 1.17
C THR A 83 -16.15 -4.34 -0.06
N PRO A 84 -16.15 -3.79 -1.29
CA PRO A 84 -16.13 -4.59 -2.49
C PRO A 84 -14.82 -5.36 -2.59
N LEU A 85 -14.87 -6.64 -2.94
CA LEU A 85 -13.66 -7.45 -3.15
C LEU A 85 -12.97 -7.05 -4.44
N LYS A 86 -13.72 -6.86 -5.53
CA LYS A 86 -13.23 -6.37 -6.82
C LYS A 86 -13.85 -5.02 -7.14
N VAL A 87 -13.15 -4.22 -7.93
CA VAL A 87 -13.59 -2.87 -8.29
C VAL A 87 -13.90 -2.70 -9.78
N ASP A 88 -13.74 -3.77 -10.56
CA ASP A 88 -13.95 -3.80 -12.00
C ASP A 88 -15.33 -3.29 -12.45
N THR A 89 -16.38 -3.63 -11.69
CA THR A 89 -17.75 -3.16 -11.96
C THR A 89 -18.04 -1.75 -11.42
N LEU A 90 -17.20 -1.26 -10.50
CA LEU A 90 -17.36 0.04 -9.85
C LEU A 90 -16.58 1.15 -10.55
N SER A 91 -15.55 0.81 -11.30
CA SER A 91 -14.68 1.78 -11.98
C SER A 91 -15.43 2.64 -13.01
N LYS A 92 -16.54 2.14 -13.55
CA LYS A 92 -17.43 2.92 -14.43
C LYS A 92 -17.85 4.25 -13.82
N TYR A 93 -18.12 4.30 -12.51
CA TYR A 93 -18.51 5.54 -11.82
C TYR A 93 -17.42 6.61 -11.78
N ILE A 94 -16.17 6.22 -12.04
CA ILE A 94 -15.05 7.14 -12.20
C ILE A 94 -14.88 7.49 -13.68
N PHE A 95 -14.95 6.47 -14.55
CA PHE A 95 -14.62 6.61 -15.97
C PHE A 95 -15.73 7.28 -16.79
N GLU A 96 -16.98 7.29 -16.32
CA GLU A 96 -18.10 7.98 -17.00
C GLU A 96 -17.99 9.51 -17.00
N HIS A 97 -17.03 10.08 -16.25
CA HIS A 97 -16.81 11.53 -16.18
C HIS A 97 -15.91 12.09 -17.28
N GLY A 98 -15.43 11.27 -18.22
CA GLY A 98 -14.59 11.71 -19.33
C GLY A 98 -14.61 10.76 -20.52
N ASP A 99 -14.53 11.32 -21.72
CA ASP A 99 -14.47 10.55 -22.97
C ASP A 99 -13.10 9.88 -23.18
N LYS A 100 -12.04 10.46 -22.61
CA LYS A 100 -10.68 9.94 -22.64
C LYS A 100 -10.10 10.03 -21.24
N ILE A 101 -9.48 8.94 -20.79
CA ILE A 101 -8.93 8.82 -19.46
C ILE A 101 -7.48 8.41 -19.54
N LEU A 102 -6.60 9.18 -18.89
CA LEU A 102 -5.19 8.87 -18.75
C LEU A 102 -4.93 8.38 -17.32
N LEU A 103 -4.48 7.12 -17.20
CA LEU A 103 -4.00 6.55 -15.96
C LEU A 103 -2.48 6.51 -15.98
N MET A 104 -1.83 7.11 -14.99
CA MET A 104 -0.38 7.18 -14.92
C MET A 104 0.14 6.61 -13.61
N SER A 105 1.18 5.80 -13.70
CA SER A 105 1.93 5.32 -12.54
C SER A 105 3.38 5.10 -12.95
N ALA A 106 4.30 5.30 -12.01
CA ALA A 106 5.70 4.93 -12.20
C ALA A 106 5.89 3.39 -12.23
N THR A 107 4.87 2.62 -11.82
CA THR A 107 5.00 1.18 -11.62
C THR A 107 3.72 0.47 -12.03
N ILE A 108 3.60 0.14 -13.31
CA ILE A 108 2.59 -0.79 -13.83
C ILE A 108 3.34 -2.05 -14.26
N ILE A 109 3.20 -3.14 -13.50
CA ILE A 109 3.95 -4.38 -13.75
C ILE A 109 3.35 -5.15 -14.92
N ASP A 110 2.03 -5.35 -14.87
CA ASP A 110 1.27 -6.06 -15.92
C ASP A 110 0.09 -5.17 -16.35
N PRO A 111 0.19 -4.48 -17.49
CA PRO A 111 -0.87 -3.61 -17.98
C PRO A 111 -2.20 -4.33 -18.21
N HIS A 112 -2.14 -5.60 -18.65
CA HIS A 112 -3.34 -6.41 -18.87
C HIS A 112 -4.05 -6.73 -17.56
N ASN A 113 -3.30 -7.19 -16.55
CA ASN A 113 -3.87 -7.47 -15.23
C ASN A 113 -4.36 -6.19 -14.54
N PHE A 114 -3.65 -5.08 -14.71
CA PHE A 114 -4.07 -3.77 -14.21
C PHE A 114 -5.40 -3.34 -14.84
N ALA A 115 -5.51 -3.40 -16.17
CA ALA A 115 -6.74 -3.06 -16.90
C ALA A 115 -7.91 -3.97 -16.48
N LYS A 116 -7.69 -5.29 -16.40
CA LYS A 116 -8.65 -6.28 -15.92
C LYS A 116 -9.17 -5.96 -14.52
N THR A 117 -8.27 -5.59 -13.61
CA THR A 117 -8.64 -5.23 -12.22
C THR A 117 -9.59 -4.02 -12.18
N LEU A 118 -9.48 -3.12 -13.15
CA LEU A 118 -10.32 -1.93 -13.30
C LEU A 118 -11.51 -2.14 -14.26
N GLY A 119 -11.70 -3.34 -14.82
CA GLY A 119 -12.77 -3.60 -15.79
C GLY A 119 -12.59 -2.87 -17.12
N ILE A 120 -11.35 -2.48 -17.47
CA ILE A 120 -11.02 -1.80 -18.71
C ILE A 120 -10.75 -2.86 -19.79
N THR A 121 -11.49 -2.80 -20.90
CA THR A 121 -11.37 -3.76 -22.02
C THR A 121 -10.64 -3.19 -23.22
N ASN A 122 -10.66 -1.87 -23.38
CA ASN A 122 -9.99 -1.16 -24.48
C ASN A 122 -9.03 -0.11 -23.92
N TYR A 123 -7.74 -0.27 -24.16
CA TYR A 123 -6.71 0.64 -23.68
C TYR A 123 -5.48 0.61 -24.58
N GLU A 124 -4.73 1.69 -24.56
CA GLU A 124 -3.36 1.76 -25.08
C GLU A 124 -2.40 1.82 -23.90
N TYR A 125 -1.28 1.11 -23.99
CA TYR A 125 -0.22 1.15 -22.98
C TYR A 125 1.02 1.78 -23.57
N ILE A 126 1.55 2.79 -22.87
CA ILE A 126 2.77 3.48 -23.23
C ILE A 126 3.74 3.39 -22.06
N GLU A 127 4.93 2.86 -22.29
CA GLU A 127 6.02 2.84 -21.33
C GLU A 127 7.10 3.84 -21.75
N SER A 128 7.44 4.73 -20.83
CA SER A 128 8.55 5.66 -21.04
C SER A 128 9.85 5.04 -20.55
N LYS A 129 10.93 5.21 -21.31
CA LYS A 129 12.25 4.78 -20.86
C LYS A 129 12.66 5.57 -19.62
N SER A 130 13.35 4.89 -18.70
CA SER A 130 13.94 5.55 -17.54
C SER A 130 15.03 6.55 -17.97
N VAL A 131 15.03 7.70 -17.32
CA VAL A 131 16.09 8.72 -17.48
C VAL A 131 17.25 8.50 -16.49
N PHE A 132 17.13 7.55 -15.57
CA PHE A 132 18.12 7.25 -14.55
C PHE A 132 19.08 6.16 -15.02
N ASP A 133 20.38 6.36 -14.75
CA ASP A 133 21.40 5.36 -15.02
C ASP A 133 21.24 4.17 -14.04
N PRO A 134 20.98 2.94 -14.53
CA PRO A 134 20.84 1.78 -13.65
C PRO A 134 22.12 1.49 -12.82
N LYS A 135 23.30 1.87 -13.30
CA LYS A 135 24.57 1.70 -12.58
C LYS A 135 24.67 2.57 -11.33
N LYS A 136 23.94 3.69 -11.26
CA LYS A 136 23.85 4.54 -10.08
C LYS A 136 22.89 3.99 -9.02
N ALA A 137 22.13 2.97 -9.36
CA ALA A 137 21.13 2.38 -8.46
C ALA A 137 21.18 0.84 -8.46
N PRO A 138 22.35 0.22 -8.21
CA PRO A 138 22.50 -1.24 -8.25
C PRO A 138 21.67 -1.93 -7.17
N ILE A 139 21.17 -3.14 -7.50
CA ILE A 139 20.38 -3.96 -6.60
C ILE A 139 21.07 -5.32 -6.41
N TYR A 140 21.44 -5.63 -5.18
CA TYR A 140 21.99 -6.91 -4.77
C TYR A 140 20.91 -7.71 -4.05
N VAL A 141 20.63 -8.93 -4.53
CA VAL A 141 19.61 -9.80 -3.92
C VAL A 141 20.23 -11.07 -3.38
N SER A 142 20.02 -11.32 -2.10
CA SER A 142 20.45 -12.57 -1.48
C SER A 142 19.42 -13.69 -1.74
N ASN A 143 19.91 -14.87 -2.08
CA ASN A 143 19.12 -16.10 -2.18
C ASN A 143 19.34 -17.08 -1.00
N LYS A 144 20.11 -16.68 0.03
CA LYS A 144 20.53 -17.58 1.11
C LYS A 144 19.41 -17.98 2.06
N VAL A 145 18.57 -17.05 2.43
CA VAL A 145 17.47 -17.31 3.37
C VAL A 145 16.14 -16.83 2.78
N ARG A 146 15.08 -17.54 3.08
CA ARG A 146 13.71 -17.16 2.70
C ARG A 146 12.95 -16.78 3.95
N LEU A 147 12.52 -15.51 4.05
CA LEU A 147 11.93 -14.95 5.27
C LEU A 147 10.40 -15.15 5.30
N ASN A 148 9.97 -16.39 5.27
CA ASN A 148 8.56 -16.76 5.46
C ASN A 148 8.23 -17.00 6.95
N TYR A 149 6.97 -17.27 7.25
CA TYR A 149 6.50 -17.47 8.63
C TYR A 149 7.31 -18.51 9.43
N LYS A 150 7.73 -19.62 8.79
CA LYS A 150 8.45 -20.71 9.46
C LYS A 150 9.92 -20.43 9.65
N THR A 151 10.52 -19.71 8.73
CA THR A 151 11.97 -19.52 8.64
C THR A 151 12.43 -18.14 9.13
N LEU A 152 11.52 -17.20 9.36
CA LEU A 152 11.86 -15.85 9.79
C LEU A 152 12.73 -15.85 11.04
N LYS A 153 12.23 -16.36 12.16
CA LYS A 153 12.94 -16.33 13.45
C LYS A 153 14.32 -16.95 13.42
N PRO A 154 14.49 -18.19 12.90
CA PRO A 154 15.83 -18.79 12.82
C PRO A 154 16.79 -18.06 11.87
N SER A 155 16.28 -17.26 10.93
CA SER A 155 17.12 -16.51 9.98
C SER A 155 17.53 -15.12 10.49
N LEU A 156 16.90 -14.57 11.52
CA LEU A 156 17.18 -13.21 12.02
C LEU A 156 18.64 -12.99 12.46
N PRO A 157 19.35 -13.96 13.10
CA PRO A 157 20.76 -13.79 13.41
C PRO A 157 21.61 -13.55 12.16
N TRP A 158 21.39 -14.34 11.09
CA TRP A 158 22.09 -14.15 9.82
C TRP A 158 21.75 -12.80 9.19
N VAL A 159 20.47 -12.41 9.17
CA VAL A 159 19.99 -11.12 8.64
C VAL A 159 20.71 -9.97 9.34
N THR A 160 20.78 -10.01 10.67
CA THR A 160 21.44 -8.95 11.45
C THR A 160 22.92 -8.87 11.18
N GLU A 161 23.60 -10.01 11.01
CA GLU A 161 25.01 -10.03 10.63
C GLU A 161 25.23 -9.41 9.25
N GLN A 162 24.36 -9.70 8.26
CA GLN A 162 24.44 -9.06 6.95
C GLN A 162 24.19 -7.54 7.04
N ILE A 163 23.24 -7.10 7.86
CA ILE A 163 23.01 -5.68 8.11
C ILE A 163 24.27 -5.01 8.65
N LYS A 164 24.92 -5.60 9.66
CA LYS A 164 26.15 -5.04 10.23
C LYS A 164 27.28 -4.93 9.19
N GLN A 165 27.45 -5.95 8.36
CA GLN A 165 28.47 -5.96 7.30
C GLN A 165 28.19 -4.89 6.24
N ILE A 166 26.94 -4.75 5.78
CA ILE A 166 26.54 -3.70 4.83
C ILE A 166 26.75 -2.32 5.45
N CYS A 167 26.32 -2.11 6.70
CA CYS A 167 26.50 -0.83 7.39
C CYS A 167 27.98 -0.47 7.61
N ALA A 168 28.86 -1.46 7.78
CA ALA A 168 30.31 -1.25 7.87
C ALA A 168 30.91 -0.84 6.52
N THR A 169 30.41 -1.40 5.41
CA THR A 169 30.79 -0.99 4.05
C THR A 169 30.41 0.47 3.79
N HIS A 170 29.23 0.89 4.27
CA HIS A 170 28.68 2.24 4.13
C HIS A 170 28.89 3.12 5.38
N LYS A 171 30.06 3.02 6.04
CA LYS A 171 30.34 3.71 7.30
C LYS A 171 30.24 5.24 7.23
N ASN A 172 30.50 5.81 6.06
CA ASN A 172 30.52 7.26 5.83
C ASN A 172 29.23 7.77 5.13
N GLU A 173 28.20 6.96 5.06
CA GLU A 173 26.97 7.26 4.33
C GLU A 173 25.73 7.06 5.20
N LYS A 174 24.72 7.87 4.98
CA LYS A 174 23.38 7.68 5.55
C LYS A 174 22.65 6.60 4.77
N GLY A 175 21.81 5.83 5.47
CA GLY A 175 21.06 4.74 4.86
C GLY A 175 19.73 4.47 5.52
N ILE A 176 19.00 3.50 4.93
CA ILE A 176 17.67 3.09 5.40
C ILE A 176 17.59 1.58 5.49
N ILE A 177 16.89 1.08 6.51
CA ILE A 177 16.55 -0.34 6.66
C ILE A 177 15.04 -0.49 6.73
N HIS A 178 14.45 -1.13 5.71
CA HIS A 178 13.05 -1.50 5.64
C HIS A 178 12.85 -2.89 6.26
N THR A 179 12.32 -2.94 7.48
CA THR A 179 12.19 -4.20 8.22
C THR A 179 10.88 -4.94 7.95
N HIS A 180 9.86 -4.25 7.45
CA HIS A 180 8.51 -4.74 7.17
C HIS A 180 7.65 -5.08 8.41
N THR A 181 8.23 -5.47 9.54
CA THR A 181 7.50 -5.77 10.78
C THR A 181 8.23 -5.22 12.00
N MET A 182 7.48 -4.90 13.08
CA MET A 182 8.06 -4.49 14.35
C MET A 182 8.93 -5.61 14.95
N GLU A 183 8.51 -6.88 14.84
CA GLU A 183 9.30 -8.02 15.33
C GLU A 183 10.74 -8.03 14.77
N ILE A 184 10.90 -7.76 13.48
CA ILE A 184 12.24 -7.65 12.86
C ILE A 184 12.96 -6.40 13.37
N THR A 185 12.26 -5.28 13.49
CA THR A 185 12.84 -4.03 14.01
C THR A 185 13.39 -4.22 15.42
N ASP A 186 12.60 -4.80 16.31
CA ASP A 186 12.94 -5.03 17.72
C ASP A 186 14.14 -5.98 17.85
N PHE A 187 14.17 -7.04 17.04
CA PHE A 187 15.30 -7.97 17.02
C PHE A 187 16.60 -7.28 16.57
N ILE A 188 16.53 -6.48 15.50
CA ILE A 188 17.70 -5.72 15.02
C ILE A 188 18.15 -4.74 16.11
N LYS A 189 17.23 -4.01 16.74
CA LYS A 189 17.49 -3.05 17.82
C LYS A 189 18.25 -3.72 18.97
N GLU A 190 17.80 -4.89 19.41
CA GLU A 190 18.48 -5.67 20.45
C GLU A 190 19.93 -6.02 20.05
N LYS A 191 20.15 -6.42 18.79
CA LYS A 191 21.46 -6.94 18.32
C LYS A 191 22.47 -5.85 17.92
N VAL A 192 22.01 -4.67 17.53
CA VAL A 192 22.90 -3.52 17.26
C VAL A 192 23.22 -2.73 18.54
N GLY A 193 22.40 -2.91 19.59
CA GLY A 193 22.61 -2.26 20.89
C GLY A 193 22.49 -0.73 20.80
N ASN A 194 23.39 -0.04 21.51
CA ASN A 194 23.41 1.43 21.61
C ASN A 194 24.28 2.08 20.51
N ASP A 195 24.41 1.49 19.33
CA ASP A 195 25.12 2.12 18.23
C ASP A 195 24.38 3.41 17.81
N PRO A 196 24.99 4.61 17.99
CA PRO A 196 24.34 5.91 17.75
C PRO A 196 24.01 6.16 16.28
N ARG A 197 24.51 5.34 15.38
CA ARG A 197 24.16 5.43 13.95
C ARG A 197 22.71 5.00 13.68
N PHE A 198 22.13 4.13 14.51
CA PHE A 198 20.80 3.59 14.25
C PHE A 198 19.71 4.44 14.89
N ILE A 199 18.79 4.96 14.05
CA ILE A 199 17.56 5.66 14.47
C ILE A 199 16.39 4.71 14.25
N PHE A 200 15.78 4.25 15.34
CA PHE A 200 14.64 3.36 15.28
C PHE A 200 13.32 4.14 15.38
N ARG A 201 12.37 3.79 14.53
CA ARG A 201 11.01 4.31 14.67
C ARG A 201 10.27 3.56 15.77
N GLU A 202 9.80 4.31 16.76
CA GLU A 202 8.98 3.76 17.84
C GLU A 202 7.48 3.69 17.43
N PRO A 203 6.69 2.79 18.05
CA PRO A 203 5.25 2.74 17.81
C PRO A 203 4.58 4.08 18.08
N GLY A 204 3.72 4.51 17.16
CA GLY A 204 3.00 5.79 17.27
C GLY A 204 3.78 7.04 16.88
N GLN A 205 5.08 6.95 16.60
CA GLN A 205 5.84 8.09 16.10
C GLN A 205 5.49 8.42 14.64
N ASP A 206 5.43 9.71 14.34
CA ASP A 206 5.27 10.20 12.99
C ASP A 206 6.52 9.95 12.14
N ASN A 207 6.31 9.55 10.89
CA ASN A 207 7.39 9.33 9.94
C ASN A 207 8.17 10.62 9.63
N GLU A 208 7.49 11.78 9.53
CA GLU A 208 8.12 13.05 9.23
C GLU A 208 9.10 13.45 10.33
N TYR A 209 8.72 13.24 11.59
CA TYR A 209 9.59 13.53 12.74
C TYR A 209 10.91 12.75 12.69
N ILE A 210 10.82 11.45 12.40
CA ILE A 210 12.01 10.58 12.38
C ILE A 210 12.92 10.90 11.20
N VAL A 211 12.32 11.19 10.05
CA VAL A 211 13.06 11.62 8.86
C VAL A 211 13.77 12.94 9.12
N LYS A 212 13.13 13.86 9.83
CA LYS A 212 13.76 15.12 10.24
C LYS A 212 14.96 14.90 11.15
N LEU A 213 14.83 14.02 12.16
CA LEU A 213 15.96 13.63 13.02
C LEU A 213 17.13 13.05 12.21
N HIS A 214 16.81 12.17 11.25
CA HIS A 214 17.81 11.58 10.36
C HIS A 214 18.47 12.64 9.47
N ALA A 215 17.69 13.56 8.90
CA ALA A 215 18.19 14.61 8.03
C ALA A 215 19.11 15.60 8.77
N GLU A 216 18.68 16.06 9.95
CA GLU A 216 19.38 17.06 10.76
C GLU A 216 20.58 16.48 11.52
N SER A 217 20.71 15.15 11.61
CA SER A 217 21.85 14.52 12.27
C SER A 217 23.17 14.85 11.55
N PRO A 218 24.20 15.33 12.26
CA PRO A 218 25.53 15.51 11.69
C PRO A 218 26.26 14.17 11.44
N ASN A 219 25.74 13.06 11.98
CA ASN A 219 26.31 11.75 11.86
C ASN A 219 25.72 11.01 10.64
N ASN A 220 26.45 9.99 10.15
CA ASN A 220 25.98 9.09 9.09
C ASN A 220 24.97 8.08 9.64
N THR A 221 23.79 8.54 9.95
CA THR A 221 22.73 7.76 10.59
C THR A 221 22.05 6.78 9.64
N ILE A 222 21.45 5.75 10.22
CA ILE A 222 20.73 4.68 9.52
C ILE A 222 19.31 4.64 10.08
N LEU A 223 18.33 4.94 9.25
CA LEU A 223 16.94 4.96 9.65
C LEU A 223 16.33 3.56 9.54
N VAL A 224 15.78 3.05 10.63
CA VAL A 224 15.21 1.69 10.70
C VAL A 224 13.70 1.76 10.95
N SER A 225 12.91 1.22 10.01
CA SER A 225 11.45 1.26 10.17
C SER A 225 10.74 0.18 9.37
N PRO A 226 9.61 -0.37 9.87
CA PRO A 226 8.76 -1.27 9.11
C PRO A 226 7.89 -0.56 8.06
N SER A 227 7.69 0.76 8.17
CA SER A 227 6.65 1.48 7.42
C SER A 227 7.14 2.65 6.56
N LEU A 228 8.45 2.80 6.37
CA LEU A 228 9.02 3.88 5.53
C LEU A 228 8.88 3.65 4.03
N SER A 229 8.25 2.54 3.62
CA SER A 229 8.07 2.22 2.20
C SER A 229 7.18 3.21 1.45
N PHE A 230 6.35 4.00 2.15
CA PHE A 230 5.39 4.92 1.55
C PHE A 230 5.47 6.32 2.17
N GLY A 231 5.41 7.34 1.30
CA GLY A 231 5.20 8.74 1.72
C GLY A 231 6.41 9.52 2.22
N VAL A 232 7.63 8.96 2.18
CA VAL A 232 8.84 9.64 2.65
C VAL A 232 9.75 9.97 1.47
N ASP A 233 10.22 11.20 1.39
CA ASP A 233 11.23 11.65 0.41
C ASP A 233 12.62 11.65 1.07
N LEU A 234 13.49 10.76 0.60
CA LEU A 234 14.84 10.56 1.12
C LEU A 234 15.85 10.74 -0.02
N LYS A 235 15.91 11.95 -0.52
CA LYS A 235 16.77 12.35 -1.63
C LYS A 235 18.19 12.64 -1.18
N ASP A 236 19.10 12.60 -2.13
CA ASP A 236 20.50 13.00 -1.97
C ASP A 236 21.20 12.18 -0.87
N ASP A 237 21.94 12.83 0.01
CA ASP A 237 22.73 12.16 1.06
C ASP A 237 21.90 11.47 2.16
N LEU A 238 20.59 11.55 2.13
CA LEU A 238 19.73 10.90 3.13
C LEU A 238 19.60 9.39 2.94
N ALA A 239 19.87 8.87 1.73
CA ALA A 239 19.78 7.43 1.46
C ALA A 239 20.76 6.98 0.37
N ARG A 240 22.04 6.91 0.71
CA ARG A 240 23.09 6.39 -0.20
C ARG A 240 23.08 4.87 -0.32
N PHE A 241 22.50 4.22 0.67
CA PHE A 241 22.17 2.80 0.60
C PHE A 241 20.85 2.50 1.30
N GLN A 242 20.22 1.41 0.87
CA GLN A 242 19.03 0.90 1.54
C GLN A 242 19.06 -0.61 1.65
N ILE A 243 18.49 -1.13 2.74
CA ILE A 243 18.38 -2.57 3.00
C ILE A 243 16.89 -2.92 3.09
N ILE A 244 16.42 -3.80 2.22
CA ILE A 244 15.08 -4.39 2.29
C ILE A 244 15.24 -5.77 2.94
N VAL A 245 14.86 -5.86 4.20
CA VAL A 245 15.08 -7.09 4.98
C VAL A 245 14.16 -8.19 4.49
N LYS A 246 12.90 -7.88 4.24
CA LYS A 246 11.87 -8.86 3.91
C LYS A 246 10.93 -8.33 2.84
N ALA A 247 10.43 -9.23 1.99
CA ALA A 247 9.39 -8.94 1.00
C ALA A 247 8.11 -8.40 1.67
N ALA A 248 7.63 -7.24 1.19
CA ALA A 248 6.46 -6.57 1.73
C ALA A 248 5.16 -7.15 1.16
N TYR A 249 4.89 -8.43 1.45
CA TYR A 249 3.61 -9.05 1.15
C TYR A 249 2.48 -8.42 1.97
N LEU A 250 1.30 -8.32 1.37
CA LEU A 250 0.11 -7.87 2.10
C LEU A 250 -0.27 -8.86 3.22
N PRO A 251 -0.79 -8.39 4.37
CA PRO A 251 -1.06 -9.24 5.52
C PRO A 251 -2.26 -10.17 5.28
N LEU A 252 -2.03 -11.48 5.22
CA LEU A 252 -3.09 -12.49 5.07
C LEU A 252 -3.97 -12.65 6.32
N GLY A 253 -3.65 -11.99 7.43
CA GLY A 253 -4.55 -11.85 8.58
C GLY A 253 -5.74 -10.93 8.30
N ASN A 254 -5.67 -10.09 7.27
CA ASN A 254 -6.81 -9.30 6.81
C ASN A 254 -7.71 -10.17 5.91
N GLU A 255 -8.98 -10.32 6.28
CA GLU A 255 -9.93 -11.19 5.57
C GLU A 255 -10.14 -10.78 4.11
N ARG A 256 -10.13 -9.48 3.80
CA ARG A 256 -10.23 -9.00 2.43
C ARG A 256 -9.03 -9.45 1.60
N ILE A 257 -7.82 -9.25 2.11
CA ILE A 257 -6.59 -9.66 1.42
C ILE A 257 -6.56 -11.17 1.22
N LYS A 258 -6.94 -11.94 2.23
CA LYS A 258 -7.03 -13.40 2.17
C LYS A 258 -8.02 -13.90 1.11
N LYS A 259 -9.19 -13.27 1.01
CA LYS A 259 -10.18 -13.56 -0.05
C LYS A 259 -9.65 -13.19 -1.43
N LEU A 260 -9.08 -11.98 -1.59
CA LEU A 260 -8.47 -11.54 -2.85
C LEU A 260 -7.33 -12.45 -3.29
N PHE A 261 -6.46 -12.88 -2.39
CA PHE A 261 -5.40 -13.84 -2.68
C PHE A 261 -5.95 -15.18 -3.22
N LYS A 262 -7.06 -15.68 -2.64
CA LYS A 262 -7.71 -16.90 -3.14
C LYS A 262 -8.34 -16.74 -4.52
N LEU A 263 -8.89 -15.55 -4.80
CA LEU A 263 -9.53 -15.23 -6.07
C LEU A 263 -8.52 -14.93 -7.18
N ASP A 264 -7.42 -14.28 -6.83
CA ASP A 264 -6.39 -13.86 -7.78
C ASP A 264 -5.00 -13.82 -7.10
N PRO A 265 -4.28 -14.96 -7.09
CA PRO A 265 -2.92 -15.02 -6.56
C PRO A 265 -1.95 -14.10 -7.32
N THR A 266 -2.20 -13.84 -8.62
CA THR A 266 -1.36 -12.96 -9.43
C THR A 266 -1.46 -11.53 -8.94
N TRP A 267 -2.66 -11.04 -8.64
CA TRP A 267 -2.87 -9.72 -8.02
C TRP A 267 -2.06 -9.55 -6.73
N TYR A 268 -2.03 -10.58 -5.88
CA TYR A 268 -1.31 -10.54 -4.62
C TYR A 268 0.21 -10.42 -4.82
N LEU A 269 0.74 -11.16 -5.78
CA LEU A 269 2.16 -11.08 -6.16
C LEU A 269 2.50 -9.74 -6.80
N ASP A 270 1.68 -9.24 -7.73
CA ASP A 270 1.86 -7.94 -8.38
C ASP A 270 1.89 -6.79 -7.36
N LYS A 271 1.09 -6.86 -6.30
CA LYS A 271 1.13 -5.87 -5.21
C LYS A 271 2.45 -5.89 -4.45
N MET A 272 2.99 -7.08 -4.14
CA MET A 272 4.30 -7.21 -3.50
C MET A 272 5.40 -6.65 -4.41
N LEU A 273 5.42 -7.03 -5.69
CA LEU A 273 6.40 -6.55 -6.66
C LEU A 273 6.30 -5.02 -6.87
N THR A 274 5.08 -4.47 -6.94
CA THR A 274 4.87 -3.02 -7.01
C THR A 274 5.48 -2.31 -5.80
N ASN A 275 5.21 -2.81 -4.60
CA ASN A 275 5.75 -2.24 -3.36
C ASN A 275 7.29 -2.32 -3.34
N LEU A 276 7.84 -3.43 -3.81
CA LEU A 276 9.29 -3.64 -3.91
C LEU A 276 9.94 -2.62 -4.86
N ILE A 277 9.42 -2.49 -6.08
CA ILE A 277 9.95 -1.55 -7.09
C ILE A 277 9.88 -0.11 -6.56
N GLN A 278 8.75 0.25 -5.95
CA GLN A 278 8.59 1.57 -5.34
C GLN A 278 9.56 1.82 -4.18
N ALA A 279 9.82 0.81 -3.35
CA ALA A 279 10.83 0.90 -2.30
C ALA A 279 12.23 1.08 -2.89
N CYS A 280 12.60 0.28 -3.88
CA CYS A 280 13.90 0.39 -4.57
C CYS A 280 14.09 1.73 -5.30
N GLY A 281 13.01 2.40 -5.69
CA GLY A 281 13.05 3.70 -6.39
C GLY A 281 13.22 4.92 -5.48
N ARG A 282 13.27 4.76 -4.14
CA ARG A 282 13.25 5.92 -3.24
C ARG A 282 14.57 6.65 -3.07
N GLY A 283 15.66 5.96 -3.20
CA GLY A 283 16.99 6.52 -2.98
C GLY A 283 17.58 7.28 -4.18
N VAL A 284 16.90 7.34 -5.34
CA VAL A 284 17.39 8.06 -6.53
C VAL A 284 16.30 8.97 -7.05
N ARG A 285 16.56 10.29 -7.07
CA ARG A 285 15.61 11.34 -7.43
C ARG A 285 16.08 12.24 -8.57
N SER A 286 17.36 12.27 -8.84
CA SER A 286 17.96 13.05 -9.92
C SER A 286 18.93 12.21 -10.76
N LYS A 287 19.38 12.71 -11.90
CA LYS A 287 20.37 12.03 -12.75
C LYS A 287 21.73 11.85 -12.08
N ASP A 288 22.04 12.71 -11.10
CA ASP A 288 23.33 12.69 -10.41
C ASP A 288 23.26 11.92 -9.07
N ASP A 289 22.08 11.54 -8.67
CA ASP A 289 21.82 10.80 -7.43
C ASP A 289 22.18 9.33 -7.57
N TYR A 290 22.54 8.69 -6.45
CA TYR A 290 22.85 7.27 -6.39
C TYR A 290 22.38 6.63 -5.08
N CYS A 291 22.02 5.35 -5.16
CA CYS A 291 21.63 4.57 -3.99
C CYS A 291 21.81 3.07 -4.25
N THR A 292 22.61 2.40 -3.43
CA THR A 292 22.76 0.94 -3.48
C THR A 292 21.65 0.26 -2.70
N THR A 293 20.97 -0.72 -3.31
CA THR A 293 19.90 -1.49 -2.67
C THR A 293 20.36 -2.92 -2.35
N TYR A 294 20.14 -3.36 -1.12
CA TYR A 294 20.40 -4.73 -0.67
C TYR A 294 19.07 -5.38 -0.27
N ILE A 295 18.75 -6.53 -0.85
CA ILE A 295 17.55 -7.30 -0.53
C ILE A 295 17.99 -8.62 0.11
N LEU A 296 17.58 -8.87 1.36
CA LEU A 296 18.04 -10.01 2.14
C LEU A 296 17.13 -11.22 2.11
N ASP A 297 15.97 -11.12 1.43
CA ASP A 297 14.96 -12.17 1.39
C ASP A 297 14.98 -12.94 0.06
N GLY A 298 15.34 -14.20 0.11
CA GLY A 298 15.32 -15.10 -1.06
C GLY A 298 13.94 -15.34 -1.65
N CYS A 299 12.84 -15.06 -0.92
CA CYS A 299 11.50 -15.05 -1.51
C CYS A 299 11.38 -13.97 -2.61
N VAL A 300 12.06 -12.84 -2.44
CA VAL A 300 12.13 -11.79 -3.47
C VAL A 300 12.93 -12.26 -4.68
N TYR A 301 14.06 -12.93 -4.45
CA TYR A 301 14.88 -13.52 -5.52
C TYR A 301 14.05 -14.46 -6.40
N ASP A 302 13.32 -15.39 -5.76
CA ASP A 302 12.47 -16.35 -6.48
C ASP A 302 11.33 -15.65 -7.24
N ALA A 303 10.72 -14.63 -6.64
CA ALA A 303 9.65 -13.85 -7.27
C ALA A 303 10.14 -13.08 -8.51
N ILE A 304 11.33 -12.46 -8.44
CA ILE A 304 11.93 -11.74 -9.56
C ILE A 304 12.25 -12.70 -10.70
N LEU A 305 12.91 -13.82 -10.42
CA LEU A 305 13.25 -14.81 -11.45
C LEU A 305 12.03 -15.34 -12.16
N SER A 306 10.98 -15.67 -11.40
CA SER A 306 9.73 -16.25 -11.97
C SER A 306 8.90 -15.23 -12.76
N ASN A 307 9.13 -13.92 -12.58
CA ASN A 307 8.34 -12.86 -13.22
C ASN A 307 9.19 -11.89 -14.03
N LYS A 308 10.44 -12.24 -14.35
CA LYS A 308 11.40 -11.35 -15.01
C LYS A 308 10.85 -10.69 -16.28
N SER A 309 10.08 -11.45 -17.09
CA SER A 309 9.50 -10.95 -18.35
C SER A 309 8.38 -9.91 -18.17
N LYS A 310 7.79 -9.80 -16.97
CA LYS A 310 6.75 -8.82 -16.65
C LYS A 310 7.30 -7.59 -15.95
N LEU A 311 8.51 -7.68 -15.42
CA LEU A 311 9.10 -6.58 -14.67
C LEU A 311 9.66 -5.52 -15.63
N PRO A 312 9.53 -4.23 -15.27
CA PRO A 312 10.04 -3.14 -16.10
C PRO A 312 11.54 -3.27 -16.33
N THR A 313 12.00 -3.00 -17.55
CA THR A 313 13.42 -3.10 -17.93
C THR A 313 14.30 -2.23 -17.06
N TYR A 314 13.87 -1.00 -16.76
CA TYR A 314 14.62 -0.08 -15.87
C TYR A 314 14.87 -0.63 -14.46
N PHE A 315 14.03 -1.56 -14.01
CA PHE A 315 14.21 -2.23 -12.72
C PHE A 315 15.16 -3.42 -12.87
N ILE A 316 14.98 -4.24 -13.92
CA ILE A 316 15.80 -5.43 -14.16
C ILE A 316 17.26 -5.06 -14.46
N ASP A 317 17.51 -3.97 -15.19
CA ASP A 317 18.86 -3.51 -15.56
C ASP A 317 19.70 -3.07 -14.34
N ARG A 318 19.09 -2.95 -13.16
CA ARG A 318 19.77 -2.58 -11.90
C ARG A 318 20.34 -3.78 -11.14
N PHE A 319 19.98 -5.02 -11.49
CA PHE A 319 20.46 -6.20 -10.77
C PHE A 319 21.90 -6.52 -11.11
N VAL A 320 22.70 -6.82 -10.04
CA VAL A 320 24.11 -7.15 -10.10
C VAL A 320 24.34 -8.61 -9.70
#